data_e1daeed5d4e44e72242bfb32f73602da
#
_entry.id   e1daeed5d4e44e72242bfb32f73602da
#
_cell.length_a   1.000
_cell.length_b   1.000
_cell.length_c   1.000
_cell.angle_alpha   90.00
_cell.angle_beta   90.00
_cell.angle_gamma   90.00
#
_symmetry.space_group_name_H-M   'P 1'
#
loop_
_entity.id
_entity.type
_entity.pdbx_description
1 polymer ?
#
loop_
_entity_poly.entity_id
_entity_poly.type
_entity_poly.pdbx_seq_one_letter_code
_entity_poly.pdbx_strand_id
1 'polypeptide(L)'
;MKYFNEIFIDKTKYGVKIQTGEYGKQGKHIIVDQGQNQIAGYTDREDGLFEEVPVIIFGDHTRVIKYIDQPFFLGADGVKVLRSKDGNTDYKYLYYALKNVKIPNTGYNRHFKWLKESKIEYPDIKEQRKIVRILDKVSDIIQNRKRELSQLDDLVRARFVEMFGDPVLNEKGWKIVTVGDIVTEVRYGTSKPAVEGGKYPYLRMNNLTADGHLDLKDLKYIDISEDEIEKCVVRKGDVLFNRTNSIELVGKTAVFDLTEEMVIAGYIIRVRLTKEMLPVVFSQYMNLEPLKVILRGMAKGAVNQA
;
A
#
# COMPACT_ATOMS: atom_id res chain seq x y z
N MET A 1 6.91 31.19 12.62
CA MET A 1 6.49 30.76 11.27
C MET A 1 7.15 31.63 10.20
N LYS A 2 7.62 30.98 9.11
CA LYS A 2 8.14 31.65 7.91
C LYS A 2 7.35 31.24 6.67
N TYR A 3 7.28 32.05 5.65
CA TYR A 3 6.72 31.65 4.37
C TYR A 3 7.68 30.70 3.65
N PHE A 4 7.14 29.79 2.80
CA PHE A 4 7.92 28.87 2.00
C PHE A 4 9.07 29.56 1.26
N ASN A 5 8.79 30.70 0.59
CA ASN A 5 9.77 31.41 -0.19
C ASN A 5 10.87 32.10 0.65
N GLU A 6 10.68 32.24 1.97
CA GLU A 6 11.74 32.73 2.88
C GLU A 6 12.73 31.64 3.24
N ILE A 7 12.28 30.36 3.21
CA ILE A 7 13.05 29.18 3.60
C ILE A 7 13.71 28.52 2.39
N PHE A 8 12.98 28.36 1.29
CA PHE A 8 13.40 27.52 0.17
C PHE A 8 13.73 28.30 -1.10
N ILE A 9 14.66 27.71 -1.85
CA ILE A 9 14.94 28.03 -3.25
C ILE A 9 14.73 26.77 -4.11
N ASP A 10 14.07 26.93 -5.26
CA ASP A 10 13.87 25.88 -6.26
C ASP A 10 15.12 25.75 -7.13
N LYS A 11 15.80 24.60 -7.01
CA LYS A 11 17.01 24.25 -7.74
C LYS A 11 16.76 23.27 -8.89
N THR A 12 15.52 22.98 -9.22
CA THR A 12 15.11 22.00 -10.25
C THR A 12 15.81 22.20 -11.59
N LYS A 13 16.05 23.45 -11.98
CA LYS A 13 16.69 23.79 -13.26
C LYS A 13 18.15 23.32 -13.40
N TYR A 14 18.79 23.00 -12.28
CA TYR A 14 20.20 22.55 -12.26
C TYR A 14 20.34 21.03 -12.32
N GLY A 15 19.23 20.28 -12.23
CA GLY A 15 19.24 18.83 -12.33
C GLY A 15 18.95 18.36 -13.75
N VAL A 16 19.70 17.37 -14.20
CA VAL A 16 19.43 16.69 -15.47
C VAL A 16 18.40 15.59 -15.26
N LYS A 17 17.43 15.52 -16.19
CA LYS A 17 16.35 14.54 -16.16
C LYS A 17 16.72 13.31 -16.96
N ILE A 18 16.36 12.15 -16.42
CA ILE A 18 16.40 10.86 -17.11
C ILE A 18 14.95 10.42 -17.37
N GLN A 19 14.68 9.94 -18.57
CA GLN A 19 13.33 9.49 -18.94
C GLN A 19 13.02 8.14 -18.28
N THR A 20 11.75 7.90 -17.98
CA THR A 20 11.30 6.68 -17.27
C THR A 20 11.73 5.39 -17.97
N GLY A 21 11.80 5.38 -19.31
CA GLY A 21 12.26 4.22 -20.08
C GLY A 21 13.76 3.92 -19.96
N GLU A 22 14.54 4.84 -19.39
CA GLU A 22 16.00 4.70 -19.21
C GLU A 22 16.37 4.30 -17.77
N TYR A 23 15.38 4.04 -16.89
CA TYR A 23 15.65 3.64 -15.51
C TYR A 23 16.19 2.21 -15.45
N GLY A 24 17.43 2.06 -15.02
CA GLY A 24 18.03 0.77 -14.71
C GLY A 24 17.53 0.20 -13.38
N LYS A 25 17.61 -1.12 -13.26
CA LYS A 25 17.39 -1.82 -11.97
C LYS A 25 18.60 -1.71 -11.05
N GLN A 26 19.79 -1.44 -11.60
CA GLN A 26 21.05 -1.24 -10.93
C GLN A 26 21.84 -0.16 -11.66
N GLY A 27 22.84 0.45 -11.02
CA GLY A 27 23.68 1.48 -11.58
C GLY A 27 24.43 2.24 -10.49
N LYS A 28 25.38 3.10 -10.87
CA LYS A 28 26.24 3.89 -9.95
C LYS A 28 25.46 4.97 -9.22
N HIS A 29 24.50 5.61 -9.89
CA HIS A 29 23.76 6.75 -9.38
C HIS A 29 22.28 6.47 -9.31
N ILE A 30 21.64 6.99 -8.27
CA ILE A 30 20.19 6.88 -8.08
C ILE A 30 19.45 7.89 -8.95
N ILE A 31 18.25 7.50 -9.37
CA ILE A 31 17.28 8.39 -10.02
C ILE A 31 16.14 8.63 -9.03
N VAL A 32 15.79 9.90 -8.82
CA VAL A 32 14.70 10.31 -7.92
C VAL A 32 13.62 11.01 -8.72
N ASP A 33 12.42 10.47 -8.68
CA ASP A 33 11.23 11.02 -9.32
C ASP A 33 10.15 11.44 -8.29
N GLN A 34 8.96 11.77 -8.78
CA GLN A 34 7.81 12.12 -7.96
C GLN A 34 6.99 10.92 -7.44
N GLY A 35 7.38 9.68 -7.74
CA GLY A 35 6.72 8.46 -7.30
C GLY A 35 6.84 8.21 -5.79
N GLN A 36 6.14 7.19 -5.29
CA GLN A 36 6.13 6.86 -3.86
C GLN A 36 7.47 6.28 -3.36
N ASN A 37 8.19 5.56 -4.22
CA ASN A 37 9.45 4.95 -3.87
C ASN A 37 10.53 6.01 -3.64
N GLN A 38 11.39 5.81 -2.64
CA GLN A 38 12.50 6.72 -2.35
C GLN A 38 13.45 6.84 -3.56
N ILE A 39 13.77 5.73 -4.18
CA ILE A 39 14.57 5.60 -5.41
C ILE A 39 13.65 5.07 -6.51
N ALA A 40 13.63 5.73 -7.66
CA ALA A 40 12.83 5.34 -8.81
C ALA A 40 13.56 4.36 -9.74
N GLY A 41 14.87 4.42 -9.78
CA GLY A 41 15.76 3.58 -10.58
C GLY A 41 17.20 4.01 -10.44
N TYR A 42 18.03 3.47 -11.31
CA TYR A 42 19.49 3.70 -11.31
C TYR A 42 20.00 4.03 -12.72
N THR A 43 21.18 4.64 -12.80
CA THR A 43 21.87 4.94 -14.05
C THR A 43 23.37 4.92 -13.86
N ASP A 44 24.12 4.65 -14.93
CA ASP A 44 25.59 4.78 -14.97
C ASP A 44 26.03 6.09 -15.63
N ARG A 45 25.09 6.99 -15.93
CA ARG A 45 25.40 8.31 -16.48
C ARG A 45 26.21 9.11 -15.48
N GLU A 46 27.28 9.79 -15.96
CA GLU A 46 28.12 10.63 -15.12
C GLU A 46 27.78 12.13 -15.28
N ASP A 47 27.43 12.56 -16.51
CA ASP A 47 27.18 13.98 -16.80
C ASP A 47 25.82 14.44 -16.28
N GLY A 48 25.83 15.54 -15.51
CA GLY A 48 24.61 16.19 -15.03
C GLY A 48 24.09 15.64 -13.71
N LEU A 49 24.92 14.94 -12.96
CA LEU A 49 24.64 14.51 -11.59
C LEU A 49 24.36 15.73 -10.70
N PHE A 50 23.28 15.69 -9.95
CA PHE A 50 22.97 16.72 -8.96
C PHE A 50 23.69 16.42 -7.65
N GLU A 51 24.70 17.23 -7.31
CA GLU A 51 25.60 17.00 -6.17
C GLU A 51 25.33 17.90 -4.96
N GLU A 52 24.54 18.98 -5.14
CA GLU A 52 24.24 19.92 -4.06
C GLU A 52 23.26 19.31 -3.04
N VAL A 53 23.65 18.28 -2.33
CA VAL A 53 22.87 17.61 -1.28
C VAL A 53 23.26 18.05 0.13
N PRO A 54 22.43 17.88 1.17
CA PRO A 54 21.07 17.33 1.13
C PRO A 54 20.04 18.29 0.50
N VAL A 55 18.94 17.70 0.00
CA VAL A 55 17.79 18.43 -0.57
C VAL A 55 16.48 17.81 -0.18
N ILE A 56 15.40 18.57 -0.35
CA ILE A 56 14.03 18.02 -0.29
C ILE A 56 13.49 17.95 -1.73
N ILE A 57 12.97 16.80 -2.09
CA ILE A 57 12.22 16.60 -3.33
C ILE A 57 10.74 16.74 -3.05
N PHE A 58 10.04 17.47 -3.92
CA PHE A 58 8.59 17.56 -3.94
C PHE A 58 8.02 17.10 -5.28
N GLY A 59 7.10 16.15 -5.24
CA GLY A 59 6.37 15.69 -6.42
C GLY A 59 5.18 16.60 -6.72
N ASP A 60 5.24 17.34 -7.83
CA ASP A 60 4.26 18.37 -8.18
C ASP A 60 2.84 17.80 -8.42
N HIS A 61 2.73 16.58 -8.96
CA HIS A 61 1.45 15.90 -9.19
C HIS A 61 1.06 14.97 -8.04
N THR A 62 2.04 14.37 -7.38
CA THR A 62 1.83 13.32 -6.35
C THR A 62 1.78 13.86 -4.93
N ARG A 63 2.33 15.07 -4.70
CA ARG A 63 2.54 15.69 -3.38
C ARG A 63 3.51 14.90 -2.49
N VAL A 64 4.22 13.93 -3.06
CA VAL A 64 5.24 13.16 -2.35
C VAL A 64 6.40 14.05 -1.96
N ILE A 65 6.89 13.91 -0.73
CA ILE A 65 8.05 14.63 -0.21
C ILE A 65 9.11 13.61 0.14
N LYS A 66 10.35 13.82 -0.35
CA LYS A 66 11.50 12.96 -0.07
C LYS A 66 12.66 13.79 0.46
N TYR A 67 13.42 13.22 1.37
CA TYR A 67 14.72 13.72 1.81
C TYR A 67 15.82 12.95 1.06
N ILE A 68 16.73 13.67 0.39
CA ILE A 68 17.82 13.08 -0.39
C ILE A 68 19.15 13.68 0.08
N ASP A 69 20.05 12.85 0.53
CA ASP A 69 21.36 13.20 1.10
C ASP A 69 22.55 12.62 0.33
N GLN A 70 22.28 12.00 -0.82
CA GLN A 70 23.32 11.51 -1.74
C GLN A 70 23.09 12.08 -3.15
N PRO A 71 24.13 12.24 -3.96
CA PRO A 71 24.01 12.70 -5.34
C PRO A 71 23.03 11.86 -6.16
N PHE A 72 22.28 12.50 -7.04
CA PHE A 72 21.20 11.86 -7.78
C PHE A 72 20.93 12.51 -9.14
N PHE A 73 20.23 11.78 -10.01
CA PHE A 73 19.59 12.32 -11.22
C PHE A 73 18.11 12.55 -10.96
N LEU A 74 17.55 13.58 -11.59
CA LEU A 74 16.12 13.78 -11.60
C LEU A 74 15.46 12.73 -12.52
N GLY A 75 14.34 12.17 -12.06
CA GLY A 75 13.45 11.41 -12.90
C GLY A 75 12.62 12.30 -13.83
N ALA A 76 11.55 11.73 -14.38
CA ALA A 76 10.63 12.41 -15.30
C ALA A 76 10.02 13.70 -14.71
N ASP A 77 9.21 14.41 -15.51
CA ASP A 77 8.61 15.70 -15.14
C ASP A 77 7.81 15.66 -13.83
N GLY A 78 7.68 16.86 -13.21
CA GLY A 78 6.94 17.02 -11.96
C GLY A 78 7.78 16.91 -10.69
N VAL A 79 9.09 16.74 -10.79
CA VAL A 79 10.01 16.80 -9.65
C VAL A 79 10.41 18.24 -9.37
N LYS A 80 10.38 18.64 -8.10
CA LYS A 80 10.91 19.91 -7.61
C LYS A 80 12.04 19.66 -6.63
N VAL A 81 13.19 20.29 -6.83
CA VAL A 81 14.37 20.20 -5.96
C VAL A 81 14.43 21.43 -5.08
N LEU A 82 14.25 21.26 -3.79
CA LEU A 82 14.14 22.36 -2.82
C LEU A 82 15.38 22.37 -1.93
N ARG A 83 16.08 23.51 -1.92
CA ARG A 83 17.18 23.77 -0.99
C ARG A 83 16.81 24.89 -0.02
N SER A 84 17.39 24.83 1.18
CA SER A 84 17.29 25.91 2.14
C SER A 84 18.11 27.10 1.68
N LYS A 85 17.57 28.30 1.91
CA LYS A 85 18.31 29.56 1.79
C LYS A 85 19.23 29.83 2.99
N ASP A 86 18.92 29.19 4.12
CA ASP A 86 19.69 29.28 5.35
C ASP A 86 20.68 28.12 5.41
N GLY A 87 21.97 28.45 5.47
CA GLY A 87 23.03 27.43 5.60
C GLY A 87 23.05 26.73 6.97
N ASN A 88 22.38 27.30 7.97
CA ASN A 88 22.30 26.74 9.32
C ASN A 88 20.90 26.17 9.60
N THR A 89 20.48 25.19 8.81
CA THR A 89 19.19 24.48 8.98
C THR A 89 19.37 22.99 8.93
N ASP A 90 18.49 22.26 9.60
CA ASP A 90 18.44 20.81 9.54
C ASP A 90 17.48 20.37 8.41
N TYR A 91 18.00 19.71 7.38
CA TYR A 91 17.18 19.29 6.23
C TYR A 91 16.18 18.17 6.57
N LYS A 92 16.46 17.34 7.55
CA LYS A 92 15.46 16.38 8.04
C LYS A 92 14.32 17.09 8.74
N TYR A 93 14.63 18.17 9.49
CA TYR A 93 13.58 19.04 10.04
C TYR A 93 12.68 19.60 8.93
N LEU A 94 13.28 20.16 7.88
CA LEU A 94 12.53 20.70 6.74
C LEU A 94 11.67 19.63 6.06
N TYR A 95 12.20 18.41 5.92
CA TYR A 95 11.44 17.27 5.42
C TYR A 95 10.20 17.00 6.26
N TYR A 96 10.32 16.88 7.57
CA TYR A 96 9.19 16.64 8.46
C TYR A 96 8.21 17.81 8.48
N ALA A 97 8.71 19.04 8.48
CA ALA A 97 7.90 20.23 8.46
C ALA A 97 7.04 20.32 7.18
N LEU A 98 7.63 20.01 6.01
CA LEU A 98 6.88 19.99 4.75
C LEU A 98 5.85 18.86 4.70
N LYS A 99 6.14 17.69 5.27
CA LYS A 99 5.17 16.58 5.38
C LYS A 99 3.94 16.95 6.21
N ASN A 100 4.05 17.90 7.12
CA ASN A 100 2.95 18.40 7.94
C ASN A 100 2.12 19.49 7.24
N VAL A 101 2.57 20.02 6.10
CA VAL A 101 1.83 21.01 5.33
C VAL A 101 0.62 20.37 4.66
N LYS A 102 -0.58 20.90 4.92
CA LYS A 102 -1.81 20.45 4.27
C LYS A 102 -1.92 21.01 2.87
N ILE A 103 -1.68 20.18 1.87
CA ILE A 103 -1.84 20.53 0.46
C ILE A 103 -3.16 19.93 -0.05
N PRO A 104 -4.08 20.73 -0.62
CA PRO A 104 -5.36 20.24 -1.14
C PRO A 104 -5.16 19.13 -2.19
N ASN A 105 -6.01 18.11 -2.18
CA ASN A 105 -6.05 17.12 -3.25
C ASN A 105 -7.04 17.61 -4.32
N THR A 106 -6.52 18.12 -5.43
CA THR A 106 -7.33 18.61 -6.56
C THR A 106 -7.26 17.70 -7.77
N GLY A 107 -6.98 16.39 -7.57
CA GLY A 107 -6.79 15.43 -8.64
C GLY A 107 -5.42 15.56 -9.32
N TYR A 108 -5.35 15.22 -10.61
CA TYR A 108 -4.12 15.30 -11.40
C TYR A 108 -3.80 16.75 -11.79
N ASN A 109 -3.36 17.53 -10.83
CA ASN A 109 -2.97 18.94 -10.98
C ASN A 109 -1.56 19.18 -10.47
N ARG A 110 -1.02 20.36 -10.77
CA ARG A 110 0.25 20.84 -10.21
C ARG A 110 0.01 21.46 -8.85
N HIS A 111 0.60 20.85 -7.80
CA HIS A 111 0.38 21.24 -6.40
C HIS A 111 1.45 22.17 -5.82
N PHE A 112 2.53 22.45 -6.53
CA PHE A 112 3.63 23.27 -6.03
C PHE A 112 3.21 24.70 -5.70
N LYS A 113 2.18 25.23 -6.38
CA LYS A 113 1.63 26.56 -6.08
C LYS A 113 1.14 26.68 -4.63
N TRP A 114 0.41 25.64 -4.12
CA TRP A 114 -0.09 25.63 -2.73
C TRP A 114 1.04 25.47 -1.72
N LEU A 115 2.07 24.69 -2.06
CA LEU A 115 3.24 24.59 -1.22
C LEU A 115 3.95 25.93 -1.08
N LYS A 116 4.07 26.70 -2.16
CA LYS A 116 4.69 28.04 -2.14
C LYS A 116 3.92 29.07 -1.29
N GLU A 117 2.62 28.92 -1.15
CA GLU A 117 1.76 29.78 -0.34
C GLU A 117 1.75 29.38 1.15
N SER A 118 2.34 28.24 1.49
CA SER A 118 2.31 27.71 2.86
C SER A 118 3.20 28.47 3.82
N LYS A 119 2.80 28.47 5.09
CA LYS A 119 3.61 28.92 6.23
C LYS A 119 4.13 27.69 6.97
N ILE A 120 5.39 27.73 7.33
CA ILE A 120 6.12 26.63 7.94
C ILE A 120 6.66 27.10 9.29
N GLU A 121 6.51 26.28 10.32
CA GLU A 121 7.19 26.54 11.58
C GLU A 121 8.71 26.45 11.35
N TYR A 122 9.43 27.43 11.86
CA TYR A 122 10.87 27.50 11.64
C TYR A 122 11.56 27.94 12.93
N PRO A 123 11.71 27.02 13.90
CA PRO A 123 12.42 27.28 15.15
C PRO A 123 13.93 27.39 14.92
N ASP A 124 14.67 27.72 15.96
CA ASP A 124 16.13 27.73 15.92
C ASP A 124 16.72 26.32 15.67
N ILE A 125 17.97 26.26 15.26
CA ILE A 125 18.64 25.01 14.86
C ILE A 125 18.69 23.98 16.02
N LYS A 126 18.76 24.43 17.29
CA LYS A 126 18.80 23.53 18.44
C LYS A 126 17.46 22.79 18.59
N GLU A 127 16.37 23.53 18.47
CA GLU A 127 15.03 22.95 18.55
C GLU A 127 14.73 22.10 17.31
N GLN A 128 15.13 22.52 16.08
CA GLN A 128 15.06 21.68 14.88
C GLN A 128 15.70 20.32 15.10
N ARG A 129 16.94 20.28 15.58
CA ARG A 129 17.67 19.02 15.86
C ARG A 129 17.04 18.16 16.95
N LYS A 130 16.42 18.78 17.95
CA LYS A 130 15.69 18.07 18.99
C LYS A 130 14.44 17.38 18.43
N ILE A 131 13.66 18.10 17.60
CA ILE A 131 12.48 17.58 16.91
C ILE A 131 12.88 16.42 16.00
N VAL A 132 13.93 16.57 15.18
CA VAL A 132 14.43 15.52 14.28
C VAL A 132 14.78 14.26 15.04
N ARG A 133 15.53 14.38 16.15
CA ARG A 133 15.89 13.20 16.97
C ARG A 133 14.68 12.42 17.49
N ILE A 134 13.60 13.11 17.83
CA ILE A 134 12.37 12.47 18.29
C ILE A 134 11.65 11.80 17.13
N LEU A 135 11.50 12.50 16.00
CA LEU A 135 10.78 12.00 14.83
C LEU A 135 11.52 10.85 14.14
N ASP A 136 12.85 10.91 14.06
CA ASP A 136 13.67 9.79 13.56
C ASP A 136 13.47 8.54 14.42
N LYS A 137 13.54 8.66 15.76
CA LYS A 137 13.26 7.53 16.65
C LYS A 137 11.86 6.94 16.46
N VAL A 138 10.84 7.79 16.32
CA VAL A 138 9.47 7.32 16.04
C VAL A 138 9.40 6.61 14.69
N SER A 139 10.03 7.16 13.66
CA SER A 139 10.10 6.53 12.33
C SER A 139 10.79 5.16 12.38
N ASP A 140 11.90 5.06 13.09
CA ASP A 140 12.63 3.79 13.28
C ASP A 140 11.78 2.75 14.01
N ILE A 141 11.08 3.15 15.08
CA ILE A 141 10.15 2.28 15.78
C ILE A 141 9.05 1.77 14.85
N ILE A 142 8.44 2.66 14.06
CA ILE A 142 7.39 2.29 13.10
C ILE A 142 7.93 1.30 12.06
N GLN A 143 9.12 1.54 11.50
CA GLN A 143 9.74 0.65 10.52
C GLN A 143 10.07 -0.73 11.12
N ASN A 144 10.63 -0.74 12.33
CA ASN A 144 10.94 -1.99 13.03
C ASN A 144 9.67 -2.80 13.31
N ARG A 145 8.60 -2.15 13.79
CA ARG A 145 7.32 -2.84 14.02
C ARG A 145 6.70 -3.40 12.74
N LYS A 146 6.79 -2.68 11.62
CA LYS A 146 6.35 -3.22 10.32
C LYS A 146 7.16 -4.44 9.90
N ARG A 147 8.48 -4.42 10.13
CA ARG A 147 9.35 -5.57 9.85
C ARG A 147 9.02 -6.76 10.74
N GLU A 148 8.84 -6.52 12.05
CA GLU A 148 8.44 -7.57 13.01
C GLU A 148 7.11 -8.22 12.61
N LEU A 149 6.10 -7.42 12.23
CA LEU A 149 4.82 -7.95 11.74
C LEU A 149 5.01 -8.83 10.51
N SER A 150 5.77 -8.37 9.51
CA SER A 150 6.07 -9.17 8.32
C SER A 150 6.77 -10.50 8.66
N GLN A 151 7.73 -10.47 9.60
CA GLN A 151 8.41 -11.68 10.04
C GLN A 151 7.49 -12.66 10.79
N LEU A 152 6.53 -12.13 11.57
CA LEU A 152 5.52 -12.96 12.23
C LEU A 152 4.59 -13.63 11.20
N ASP A 153 4.18 -12.91 10.16
CA ASP A 153 3.37 -13.48 9.09
C ASP A 153 4.12 -14.61 8.35
N ASP A 154 5.41 -14.39 8.05
CA ASP A 154 6.27 -15.41 7.45
C ASP A 154 6.44 -16.63 8.36
N LEU A 155 6.58 -16.42 9.67
CA LEU A 155 6.66 -17.50 10.67
C LEU A 155 5.35 -18.32 10.72
N VAL A 156 4.20 -17.62 10.72
CA VAL A 156 2.88 -18.29 10.69
C VAL A 156 2.75 -19.18 9.45
N ARG A 157 3.14 -18.66 8.27
CA ARG A 157 3.13 -19.43 7.03
C ARG A 157 4.08 -20.63 7.07
N ALA A 158 5.31 -20.42 7.54
CA ALA A 158 6.30 -21.49 7.65
C ALA A 158 5.80 -22.59 8.61
N ARG A 159 5.23 -22.20 9.75
CA ARG A 159 4.66 -23.13 10.72
C ARG A 159 3.45 -23.89 10.17
N PHE A 160 2.61 -23.19 9.39
CA PHE A 160 1.49 -23.83 8.71
C PHE A 160 1.96 -24.92 7.75
N VAL A 161 2.95 -24.64 6.91
CA VAL A 161 3.53 -25.62 5.97
C VAL A 161 4.21 -26.76 6.72
N GLU A 162 4.92 -26.51 7.81
CA GLU A 162 5.51 -27.56 8.65
C GLU A 162 4.43 -28.50 9.21
N MET A 163 3.30 -27.96 9.67
CA MET A 163 2.21 -28.75 10.27
C MET A 163 1.39 -29.50 9.22
N PHE A 164 1.03 -28.86 8.12
CA PHE A 164 0.07 -29.38 7.15
C PHE A 164 0.70 -29.86 5.83
N GLY A 165 1.95 -29.49 5.54
CA GLY A 165 2.64 -29.81 4.30
C GLY A 165 2.27 -28.87 3.14
N ASP A 166 2.87 -29.12 1.98
CA ASP A 166 2.52 -28.44 0.74
C ASP A 166 1.14 -28.91 0.24
N PRO A 167 0.21 -27.99 -0.06
CA PRO A 167 -1.15 -28.35 -0.48
C PRO A 167 -1.23 -29.06 -1.82
N VAL A 168 -0.24 -28.88 -2.70
CA VAL A 168 -0.22 -29.49 -4.02
C VAL A 168 0.43 -30.87 -3.97
N LEU A 169 1.53 -31.00 -3.22
CA LEU A 169 2.29 -32.25 -3.11
C LEU A 169 1.66 -33.24 -2.14
N ASN A 170 0.90 -32.78 -1.15
CA ASN A 170 0.26 -33.57 -0.11
C ASN A 170 1.21 -34.56 0.59
N GLU A 171 2.41 -34.16 0.92
CA GLU A 171 3.47 -34.98 1.52
C GLU A 171 3.05 -35.63 2.84
N LYS A 172 2.08 -35.01 3.54
CA LYS A 172 1.54 -35.56 4.81
C LYS A 172 0.49 -36.63 4.61
N GLY A 173 0.04 -36.88 3.38
CA GLY A 173 -0.97 -37.91 3.08
C GLY A 173 -2.37 -37.59 3.60
N TRP A 174 -2.73 -36.31 3.71
CA TRP A 174 -4.08 -35.93 4.12
C TRP A 174 -5.15 -36.42 3.14
N LYS A 175 -6.34 -36.69 3.65
CA LYS A 175 -7.50 -37.03 2.82
C LYS A 175 -7.78 -35.89 1.85
N ILE A 176 -7.83 -36.21 0.55
CA ILE A 176 -8.20 -35.25 -0.49
C ILE A 176 -9.73 -35.22 -0.57
N VAL A 177 -10.27 -34.04 -0.52
CA VAL A 177 -11.71 -33.74 -0.67
C VAL A 177 -11.89 -32.58 -1.64
N THR A 178 -13.08 -32.46 -2.23
CA THR A 178 -13.40 -31.27 -3.04
C THR A 178 -13.82 -30.10 -2.15
N VAL A 179 -13.71 -28.88 -2.67
CA VAL A 179 -14.21 -27.70 -1.96
C VAL A 179 -15.72 -27.85 -1.67
N GLY A 180 -16.47 -28.48 -2.59
CA GLY A 180 -17.89 -28.76 -2.40
C GLY A 180 -18.21 -29.62 -1.18
N ASP A 181 -17.32 -30.54 -0.79
CA ASP A 181 -17.52 -31.44 0.35
C ASP A 181 -17.41 -30.72 1.71
N ILE A 182 -16.69 -29.60 1.75
CA ILE A 182 -16.41 -28.84 2.97
C ILE A 182 -17.15 -27.49 3.05
N VAL A 183 -18.01 -27.20 2.08
CA VAL A 183 -18.76 -25.93 2.00
C VAL A 183 -20.26 -26.18 2.20
N THR A 184 -20.86 -25.38 3.06
CA THR A 184 -22.31 -25.40 3.30
C THR A 184 -23.05 -24.33 2.49
N GLU A 185 -22.42 -23.21 2.22
CA GLU A 185 -23.02 -22.11 1.47
C GLU A 185 -21.95 -21.28 0.73
N VAL A 186 -22.28 -20.87 -0.49
CA VAL A 186 -21.52 -19.91 -1.30
C VAL A 186 -22.45 -18.81 -1.77
N ARG A 187 -22.10 -17.56 -1.50
CA ARG A 187 -22.89 -16.39 -1.92
C ARG A 187 -21.99 -15.29 -2.46
N TYR A 188 -22.46 -14.62 -3.48
CA TYR A 188 -21.85 -13.40 -3.98
C TYR A 188 -22.34 -12.19 -3.19
N GLY A 189 -21.51 -11.15 -3.12
CA GLY A 189 -21.93 -9.87 -2.60
C GLY A 189 -22.87 -9.10 -3.55
N THR A 190 -23.20 -7.88 -3.17
CA THR A 190 -24.06 -7.00 -3.96
C THR A 190 -23.27 -6.18 -4.98
N SER A 191 -23.88 -5.91 -6.14
CA SER A 191 -23.31 -5.01 -7.17
C SER A 191 -23.75 -3.55 -6.96
N LYS A 192 -24.53 -3.24 -5.94
CA LYS A 192 -24.95 -1.87 -5.63
C LYS A 192 -23.72 -1.01 -5.29
N PRO A 193 -23.70 0.28 -5.68
CA PRO A 193 -22.61 1.19 -5.36
C PRO A 193 -22.58 1.53 -3.87
N ALA A 194 -21.40 1.90 -3.38
CA ALA A 194 -21.25 2.48 -2.05
C ALA A 194 -21.97 3.84 -1.95
N VAL A 195 -22.51 4.13 -0.78
CA VAL A 195 -23.21 5.39 -0.46
C VAL A 195 -22.52 6.05 0.71
N GLU A 196 -22.29 7.36 0.64
CA GLU A 196 -21.72 8.11 1.75
C GLU A 196 -22.74 8.17 2.90
N GLY A 197 -22.31 7.76 4.11
CA GLY A 197 -23.20 7.71 5.28
C GLY A 197 -24.21 6.55 5.26
N GLY A 198 -24.04 5.54 4.39
CA GLY A 198 -24.89 4.37 4.32
C GLY A 198 -24.96 3.59 5.64
N LYS A 199 -25.99 2.76 5.80
CA LYS A 199 -26.30 2.06 7.05
C LYS A 199 -25.31 0.95 7.40
N TYR A 200 -24.81 0.22 6.40
CA TYR A 200 -23.97 -0.97 6.62
C TYR A 200 -22.53 -0.74 6.16
N PRO A 201 -21.53 -1.18 6.95
CA PRO A 201 -20.13 -1.23 6.48
C PRO A 201 -20.01 -2.14 5.27
N TYR A 202 -19.21 -1.71 4.26
CA TYR A 202 -19.15 -2.34 2.94
C TYR A 202 -17.73 -2.75 2.57
N LEU A 203 -17.47 -4.04 2.58
CA LEU A 203 -16.18 -4.64 2.23
C LEU A 203 -16.03 -4.77 0.72
N ARG A 204 -14.90 -4.25 0.22
CA ARG A 204 -14.49 -4.30 -1.18
C ARG A 204 -13.17 -5.07 -1.30
N MET A 205 -12.75 -5.37 -2.54
CA MET A 205 -11.50 -6.10 -2.82
C MET A 205 -10.26 -5.50 -2.15
N ASN A 206 -10.24 -4.18 -1.93
CA ASN A 206 -9.15 -3.46 -1.28
C ASN A 206 -9.11 -3.69 0.24
N ASN A 207 -10.22 -4.15 0.81
CA ASN A 207 -10.29 -4.47 2.23
C ASN A 207 -9.78 -5.90 2.54
N LEU A 208 -9.50 -6.72 1.52
CA LEU A 208 -8.82 -8.00 1.69
C LEU A 208 -7.33 -7.83 1.34
N THR A 209 -6.45 -8.14 2.26
CA THR A 209 -5.01 -8.06 2.06
C THR A 209 -4.46 -9.33 1.39
N ALA A 210 -3.25 -9.27 0.83
CA ALA A 210 -2.65 -10.42 0.15
C ALA A 210 -2.20 -11.53 1.12
N ASP A 211 -2.03 -11.20 2.39
CA ASP A 211 -1.65 -12.10 3.49
C ASP A 211 -2.86 -12.70 4.23
N GLY A 212 -4.09 -12.36 3.79
CA GLY A 212 -5.31 -12.99 4.30
C GLY A 212 -5.95 -12.29 5.50
N HIS A 213 -5.63 -11.01 5.71
CA HIS A 213 -6.26 -10.16 6.74
C HIS A 213 -7.29 -9.19 6.14
N LEU A 214 -8.06 -8.55 7.01
CA LEU A 214 -8.95 -7.45 6.65
C LEU A 214 -8.27 -6.10 6.93
N ASP A 215 -8.27 -5.20 5.93
CA ASP A 215 -7.87 -3.79 6.12
C ASP A 215 -9.10 -2.89 6.06
N LEU A 216 -9.46 -2.31 7.19
CA LEU A 216 -10.66 -1.47 7.36
C LEU A 216 -10.37 0.04 7.24
N LYS A 217 -9.15 0.45 6.90
CA LYS A 217 -8.76 1.87 6.84
C LYS A 217 -9.57 2.69 5.84
N ASP A 218 -9.94 2.11 4.69
CA ASP A 218 -10.79 2.76 3.67
C ASP A 218 -12.11 1.99 3.54
N LEU A 219 -12.81 1.84 4.67
CA LEU A 219 -14.12 1.21 4.69
C LEU A 219 -15.15 2.14 4.06
N LYS A 220 -15.96 1.61 3.15
CA LYS A 220 -17.12 2.30 2.59
C LYS A 220 -18.40 1.84 3.28
N TYR A 221 -19.49 2.47 2.93
CA TYR A 221 -20.80 2.16 3.48
C TYR A 221 -21.82 1.96 2.35
N ILE A 222 -22.91 1.27 2.65
CA ILE A 222 -23.95 0.96 1.67
C ILE A 222 -25.32 0.93 2.34
N ASP A 223 -26.35 1.30 1.58
CA ASP A 223 -27.73 1.02 1.92
C ASP A 223 -28.24 -0.18 1.13
N ILE A 224 -28.80 -1.14 1.84
CA ILE A 224 -29.35 -2.37 1.27
C ILE A 224 -30.66 -2.71 1.97
N SER A 225 -31.60 -3.27 1.21
CA SER A 225 -32.90 -3.68 1.72
C SER A 225 -32.82 -4.95 2.58
N GLU A 226 -33.75 -5.14 3.48
CA GLU A 226 -33.75 -6.27 4.41
C GLU A 226 -33.87 -7.63 3.71
N ASP A 227 -34.54 -7.70 2.57
CA ASP A 227 -34.64 -8.91 1.74
C ASP A 227 -33.37 -9.29 1.00
N GLU A 228 -32.48 -8.34 0.78
CA GLU A 228 -31.19 -8.56 0.13
C GLU A 228 -30.05 -8.79 1.12
N ILE A 229 -30.16 -8.31 2.36
CA ILE A 229 -29.04 -8.31 3.32
C ILE A 229 -28.53 -9.73 3.60
N GLU A 230 -29.41 -10.70 3.78
CA GLU A 230 -29.03 -12.09 4.07
C GLU A 230 -28.20 -12.75 2.95
N LYS A 231 -28.33 -12.24 1.72
CA LYS A 231 -27.55 -12.74 0.58
C LYS A 231 -26.10 -12.30 0.61
N CYS A 232 -25.81 -11.12 1.17
CA CYS A 232 -24.50 -10.47 1.07
C CYS A 232 -23.90 -10.04 2.42
N VAL A 233 -24.60 -10.27 3.54
CA VAL A 233 -24.03 -10.03 4.88
C VAL A 233 -23.01 -11.10 5.23
N VAL A 234 -21.96 -10.69 5.92
CA VAL A 234 -20.92 -11.57 6.45
C VAL A 234 -20.91 -11.51 7.97
N ARG A 235 -20.66 -12.66 8.57
CA ARG A 235 -20.65 -12.91 10.00
C ARG A 235 -19.36 -13.62 10.42
N LYS A 236 -19.03 -13.52 11.68
CA LYS A 236 -17.84 -14.17 12.24
C LYS A 236 -17.76 -15.65 11.85
N GLY A 237 -16.61 -16.04 11.28
CA GLY A 237 -16.36 -17.38 10.77
C GLY A 237 -16.60 -17.54 9.28
N ASP A 238 -17.24 -16.60 8.60
CA ASP A 238 -17.35 -16.63 7.14
C ASP A 238 -15.97 -16.44 6.50
N VAL A 239 -15.70 -17.15 5.41
CA VAL A 239 -14.49 -16.96 4.59
C VAL A 239 -14.84 -16.11 3.37
N LEU A 240 -14.01 -15.11 3.12
CA LEU A 240 -14.14 -14.17 2.02
C LEU A 240 -13.10 -14.49 0.94
N PHE A 241 -13.57 -14.72 -0.28
CA PHE A 241 -12.70 -15.01 -1.43
C PHE A 241 -12.89 -13.94 -2.50
N ASN A 242 -11.79 -13.33 -2.93
CA ASN A 242 -11.81 -12.32 -3.99
C ASN A 242 -11.67 -12.99 -5.36
N ARG A 243 -12.73 -12.92 -6.19
CA ARG A 243 -12.81 -13.51 -7.52
C ARG A 243 -12.44 -12.55 -8.67
N THR A 244 -11.89 -11.37 -8.39
CA THR A 244 -11.64 -10.36 -9.43
C THR A 244 -10.75 -10.89 -10.56
N ASN A 245 -10.91 -10.37 -11.76
CA ASN A 245 -10.13 -10.75 -12.96
C ASN A 245 -8.69 -10.21 -12.95
N SER A 246 -8.32 -9.30 -12.04
CA SER A 246 -6.94 -8.87 -11.89
C SER A 246 -6.08 -10.02 -11.39
N ILE A 247 -5.03 -10.36 -12.14
CA ILE A 247 -4.07 -11.44 -11.80
C ILE A 247 -3.43 -11.21 -10.43
N GLU A 248 -3.23 -9.96 -10.04
CA GLU A 248 -2.59 -9.60 -8.76
C GLU A 248 -3.53 -9.74 -7.58
N LEU A 249 -4.84 -9.57 -7.80
CA LEU A 249 -5.85 -9.48 -6.77
C LEU A 249 -6.71 -10.74 -6.64
N VAL A 250 -6.70 -11.62 -7.64
CA VAL A 250 -7.48 -12.86 -7.62
C VAL A 250 -6.98 -13.81 -6.54
N GLY A 251 -7.91 -14.47 -5.86
CA GLY A 251 -7.59 -15.52 -4.88
C GLY A 251 -7.18 -15.01 -3.50
N LYS A 252 -7.22 -13.69 -3.23
CA LYS A 252 -7.09 -13.22 -1.84
C LYS A 252 -8.21 -13.82 -1.01
N THR A 253 -7.85 -14.47 0.09
CA THR A 253 -8.80 -15.15 0.97
C THR A 253 -8.58 -14.69 2.40
N ALA A 254 -9.63 -14.27 3.09
CA ALA A 254 -9.57 -13.81 4.48
C ALA A 254 -10.71 -14.42 5.29
N VAL A 255 -10.49 -14.62 6.58
CA VAL A 255 -11.57 -14.97 7.52
C VAL A 255 -12.18 -13.68 8.04
N PHE A 256 -13.50 -13.63 8.08
CA PHE A 256 -14.23 -12.57 8.77
C PHE A 256 -14.32 -12.93 10.26
N ASP A 257 -13.49 -12.30 11.08
CA ASP A 257 -13.35 -12.57 12.51
C ASP A 257 -13.96 -11.47 13.41
N LEU A 258 -14.59 -10.46 12.78
CA LEU A 258 -15.22 -9.36 13.48
C LEU A 258 -16.59 -9.76 14.05
N THR A 259 -17.03 -9.04 15.08
CA THR A 259 -18.35 -9.24 15.70
C THR A 259 -19.46 -8.45 15.02
N GLU A 260 -19.11 -7.34 14.37
CA GLU A 260 -20.03 -6.48 13.65
C GLU A 260 -20.28 -7.05 12.24
N GLU A 261 -21.55 -7.19 11.88
CA GLU A 261 -21.95 -7.64 10.54
C GLU A 261 -21.60 -6.59 9.48
N MET A 262 -21.10 -7.04 8.34
CA MET A 262 -20.75 -6.20 7.19
C MET A 262 -21.35 -6.76 5.91
N VAL A 263 -21.43 -5.93 4.89
CA VAL A 263 -21.90 -6.31 3.55
C VAL A 263 -20.70 -6.44 2.61
N ILE A 264 -20.72 -7.39 1.69
CA ILE A 264 -19.64 -7.60 0.71
C ILE A 264 -20.04 -7.19 -0.71
N ALA A 265 -19.05 -6.70 -1.46
CA ALA A 265 -19.19 -6.33 -2.86
C ALA A 265 -19.25 -7.55 -3.78
N GLY A 266 -19.90 -7.42 -4.94
CA GLY A 266 -20.22 -8.51 -5.87
C GLY A 266 -19.04 -9.30 -6.42
N TYR A 267 -17.83 -8.78 -6.33
CA TYR A 267 -16.59 -9.49 -6.68
C TYR A 267 -15.94 -10.25 -5.51
N ILE A 268 -16.55 -10.20 -4.32
CA ILE A 268 -16.19 -11.04 -3.18
C ILE A 268 -17.24 -12.15 -3.05
N ILE A 269 -16.76 -13.35 -2.81
CA ILE A 269 -17.57 -14.52 -2.52
C ILE A 269 -17.48 -14.79 -1.02
N ARG A 270 -18.63 -14.92 -0.36
CA ARG A 270 -18.74 -15.46 0.99
C ARG A 270 -18.82 -16.98 0.90
N VAL A 271 -18.00 -17.68 1.67
CA VAL A 271 -17.99 -19.12 1.80
C VAL A 271 -18.22 -19.49 3.26
N ARG A 272 -19.21 -20.29 3.53
CA ARG A 272 -19.46 -20.92 4.83
C ARG A 272 -19.03 -22.37 4.79
N LEU A 273 -18.21 -22.75 5.74
CA LEU A 273 -17.64 -24.08 5.80
C LEU A 273 -18.46 -25.02 6.69
N THR A 274 -18.29 -26.32 6.48
CA THR A 274 -18.77 -27.36 7.39
C THR A 274 -17.98 -27.29 8.71
N LYS A 275 -18.47 -27.99 9.74
CA LYS A 275 -17.76 -28.07 11.03
C LYS A 275 -16.43 -28.84 10.96
N GLU A 276 -16.20 -29.57 9.88
CA GLU A 276 -15.00 -30.38 9.66
C GLU A 276 -13.81 -29.57 9.17
N MET A 277 -14.05 -28.32 8.68
CA MET A 277 -13.00 -27.44 8.17
C MET A 277 -12.98 -26.11 8.95
N LEU A 278 -11.86 -25.85 9.60
CA LEU A 278 -11.66 -24.57 10.29
C LEU A 278 -11.44 -23.43 9.27
N PRO A 279 -12.19 -22.30 9.38
CA PRO A 279 -12.06 -21.16 8.47
C PRO A 279 -10.62 -20.63 8.35
N VAL A 280 -9.90 -20.58 9.47
CA VAL A 280 -8.51 -20.10 9.49
C VAL A 280 -7.59 -21.06 8.71
N VAL A 281 -7.75 -22.37 8.87
CA VAL A 281 -6.96 -23.38 8.13
C VAL A 281 -7.24 -23.26 6.64
N PHE A 282 -8.52 -23.20 6.25
CA PHE A 282 -8.90 -23.03 4.85
C PHE A 282 -8.35 -21.74 4.25
N SER A 283 -8.46 -20.61 4.95
CA SER A 283 -7.94 -19.32 4.49
C SER A 283 -6.42 -19.34 4.32
N GLN A 284 -5.68 -19.86 5.29
CA GLN A 284 -4.22 -19.99 5.20
C GLN A 284 -3.82 -20.89 4.02
N TYR A 285 -4.51 -22.00 3.83
CA TYR A 285 -4.29 -22.91 2.71
C TYR A 285 -4.46 -22.23 1.36
N MET A 286 -5.56 -21.48 1.18
CA MET A 286 -5.86 -20.72 -0.04
C MET A 286 -4.86 -19.60 -0.32
N ASN A 287 -4.17 -19.09 0.70
CA ASN A 287 -3.17 -18.03 0.58
C ASN A 287 -1.73 -18.53 0.37
N LEU A 288 -1.49 -19.85 0.40
CA LEU A 288 -0.18 -20.42 0.06
C LEU A 288 0.16 -20.20 -1.41
N GLU A 289 1.43 -19.88 -1.70
CA GLU A 289 1.87 -19.57 -3.06
C GLU A 289 1.58 -20.68 -4.07
N PRO A 290 1.76 -21.99 -3.78
CA PRO A 290 1.40 -23.05 -4.73
C PRO A 290 -0.06 -22.97 -5.21
N LEU A 291 -1.01 -22.72 -4.31
CA LEU A 291 -2.42 -22.57 -4.69
C LEU A 291 -2.69 -21.24 -5.40
N LYS A 292 -2.05 -20.16 -4.98
CA LYS A 292 -2.16 -18.87 -5.68
C LYS A 292 -1.67 -18.95 -7.13
N VAL A 293 -0.62 -19.70 -7.41
CA VAL A 293 -0.14 -19.96 -8.78
C VAL A 293 -1.22 -20.66 -9.60
N ILE A 294 -1.86 -21.67 -9.06
CA ILE A 294 -2.96 -22.40 -9.73
C ILE A 294 -4.15 -21.47 -10.00
N LEU A 295 -4.58 -20.69 -8.99
CA LEU A 295 -5.70 -19.75 -9.13
C LEU A 295 -5.42 -18.66 -10.16
N ARG A 296 -4.20 -18.11 -10.19
CA ARG A 296 -3.77 -17.13 -11.22
C ARG A 296 -3.76 -17.74 -12.62
N GLY A 297 -3.37 -19.01 -12.74
CA GLY A 297 -3.41 -19.74 -14.01
C GLY A 297 -4.84 -19.92 -14.55
N MET A 298 -5.78 -20.23 -13.67
CA MET A 298 -7.21 -20.33 -14.00
C MET A 298 -7.79 -18.98 -14.42
N ALA A 299 -7.40 -17.89 -13.73
CA ALA A 299 -7.87 -16.53 -14.04
C ALA A 299 -7.42 -16.06 -15.43
N LYS A 300 -6.21 -16.41 -15.88
CA LYS A 300 -5.71 -16.07 -17.23
C LYS A 300 -6.57 -16.69 -18.34
N GLY A 301 -7.07 -17.91 -18.14
CA GLY A 301 -7.96 -18.59 -19.09
C GLY A 301 -9.32 -17.89 -19.25
N ALA A 302 -9.82 -17.25 -18.19
CA ALA A 302 -11.11 -16.55 -18.21
C ALA A 302 -11.06 -15.18 -18.91
N VAL A 303 -9.92 -14.48 -18.90
CA VAL A 303 -9.74 -13.16 -19.56
C VAL A 303 -9.69 -13.28 -21.09
N ASN A 304 -9.32 -14.42 -21.62
CA ASN A 304 -9.24 -14.66 -23.06
C ASN A 304 -10.56 -15.12 -23.71
N GLN A 305 -11.66 -15.16 -22.97
CA GLN A 305 -12.99 -15.60 -23.44
C GLN A 305 -14.05 -14.49 -23.35
N ALA A 306 -13.66 -13.23 -23.15
CA ALA A 306 -14.56 -12.08 -23.15
C ALA A 306 -14.32 -11.19 -24.36
#